data_dc9f291e1a234c17a1ea605975ee781a
#
_entry.id   dc9f291e1a234c17a1ea605975ee781a
#
_cell.length_a   1.000
_cell.length_b   1.000
_cell.length_c   1.000
_cell.angle_alpha   90.00
_cell.angle_beta   90.00
_cell.angle_gamma   90.00
#
_symmetry.space_group_name_H-M   'P 1'
#
loop_
_entity.id
_entity.type
_entity.pdbx_description
1 polymer ?
#
loop_
_entity_poly.entity_id
_entity_poly.type
_entity_poly.pdbx_seq_one_letter_code
_entity_poly.pdbx_strand_id
1 'polypeptide(L)'
;LELVSSGEKWGRGPAKDIHSSLKAMVDSPAWHLVKALNTLVSEDGNEIAIDGYAKPRPITAEEKKMIADASKVRSEAQAKKQLSVQHWIGDLPWEEANVRLESQPTANIEGLVGGYTGPGGKTVLPHKAVAKMDFRLVPDMKAADVVPAITAHLAKRGFGDIEVNMSGGYDPTQTAASAPLIQAQISVLKRAGVDPVMWPRSAGSYPGFVFTGEPLKLASGHFGLGHGSGAHAPDEYYVIESTNPKIQGYDGAVMSFVEYLYELGK
;
A
#
# COMPACT_ATOMS: atom_id res chain seq x y z
N LEU A 1 -0.65 2.98 -10.94
CA LEU A 1 -1.18 2.68 -12.27
C LEU A 1 -2.26 3.67 -12.67
N GLU A 2 -2.45 3.82 -13.99
CA GLU A 2 -3.58 4.54 -14.56
C GLU A 2 -4.30 3.66 -15.58
N LEU A 3 -5.61 3.50 -15.43
CA LEU A 3 -6.49 2.81 -16.36
C LEU A 3 -7.31 3.84 -17.13
N VAL A 4 -7.26 3.78 -18.46
CA VAL A 4 -7.91 4.77 -19.33
C VAL A 4 -8.89 4.10 -20.25
N SER A 5 -10.15 4.47 -20.14
CA SER A 5 -11.21 4.13 -21.11
C SER A 5 -11.50 5.32 -22.01
N SER A 6 -11.37 5.13 -23.32
CA SER A 6 -11.63 6.15 -24.34
C SER A 6 -12.69 5.63 -25.33
N GLY A 7 -13.70 6.44 -25.61
CA GLY A 7 -14.73 6.08 -26.57
C GLY A 7 -14.19 5.88 -27.98
N GLU A 8 -13.20 6.68 -28.39
CA GLU A 8 -12.53 6.54 -29.65
C GLU A 8 -11.74 5.22 -29.76
N LYS A 9 -10.90 4.92 -28.76
CA LYS A 9 -10.10 3.69 -28.76
C LYS A 9 -10.97 2.44 -28.66
N TRP A 10 -12.02 2.49 -27.84
CA TRP A 10 -13.02 1.42 -27.73
C TRP A 10 -13.83 1.23 -29.02
N GLY A 11 -13.98 2.29 -29.84
CA GLY A 11 -14.76 2.26 -31.08
C GLY A 11 -16.28 2.22 -30.89
N ARG A 12 -16.79 2.44 -29.67
CA ARG A 12 -18.23 2.39 -29.33
C ARG A 12 -18.76 3.66 -28.68
N GLY A 13 -17.91 4.39 -27.99
CA GLY A 13 -18.24 5.63 -27.31
C GLY A 13 -17.94 6.87 -28.17
N PRO A 14 -18.20 8.08 -27.64
CA PRO A 14 -17.91 9.32 -28.37
C PRO A 14 -16.40 9.61 -28.36
N ALA A 15 -15.91 10.21 -29.46
CA ALA A 15 -14.53 10.71 -29.57
C ALA A 15 -14.33 12.11 -28.95
N LYS A 16 -15.41 12.79 -28.58
CA LYS A 16 -15.45 14.07 -27.87
C LYS A 16 -16.64 14.09 -26.92
N ASP A 17 -16.63 14.97 -25.95
CA ASP A 17 -17.76 15.13 -25.03
C ASP A 17 -19.03 15.52 -25.80
N ILE A 18 -20.14 14.84 -25.51
CA ILE A 18 -21.43 15.07 -26.10
C ILE A 18 -22.50 15.26 -25.04
N HIS A 19 -23.70 15.65 -25.43
CA HIS A 19 -24.82 15.81 -24.51
C HIS A 19 -25.23 14.45 -23.88
N SER A 20 -25.46 14.42 -22.58
CA SER A 20 -25.75 13.18 -21.82
C SER A 20 -27.06 12.48 -22.28
N SER A 21 -28.03 13.20 -22.84
CA SER A 21 -29.26 12.61 -23.38
C SER A 21 -28.99 11.56 -24.49
N LEU A 22 -27.87 11.69 -25.20
CA LEU A 22 -27.46 10.76 -26.22
C LEU A 22 -26.98 9.41 -25.66
N LYS A 23 -26.86 9.25 -24.32
CA LYS A 23 -26.54 7.97 -23.69
C LYS A 23 -27.51 6.85 -24.09
N ALA A 24 -28.73 7.19 -24.46
CA ALA A 24 -29.71 6.20 -24.92
C ALA A 24 -29.28 5.47 -26.21
N MET A 25 -28.42 6.08 -27.03
CA MET A 25 -27.96 5.56 -28.31
C MET A 25 -26.43 5.44 -28.44
N VAL A 26 -25.66 5.94 -27.46
CA VAL A 26 -24.19 5.96 -27.51
C VAL A 26 -23.63 5.35 -26.25
N ASP A 27 -22.68 4.44 -26.39
CA ASP A 27 -22.00 3.81 -25.25
C ASP A 27 -21.15 4.82 -24.46
N SER A 28 -21.01 4.59 -23.15
CA SER A 28 -20.31 5.49 -22.22
C SER A 28 -18.97 4.91 -21.79
N PRO A 29 -17.86 5.57 -22.11
CA PRO A 29 -16.53 5.16 -21.62
C PRO A 29 -16.42 5.14 -20.09
N ALA A 30 -17.13 6.04 -19.40
CA ALA A 30 -17.13 6.06 -17.93
C ALA A 30 -17.79 4.79 -17.36
N TRP A 31 -18.95 4.36 -17.90
CA TRP A 31 -19.56 3.09 -17.48
C TRP A 31 -18.74 1.87 -17.92
N HIS A 32 -18.05 1.96 -19.05
CA HIS A 32 -17.14 0.90 -19.48
C HIS A 32 -15.99 0.71 -18.48
N LEU A 33 -15.37 1.82 -18.06
CA LEU A 33 -14.33 1.78 -17.02
C LEU A 33 -14.83 1.24 -15.68
N VAL A 34 -15.98 1.72 -15.20
CA VAL A 34 -16.57 1.24 -13.92
C VAL A 34 -16.82 -0.27 -13.94
N LYS A 35 -17.36 -0.79 -15.05
CA LYS A 35 -17.56 -2.24 -15.22
C LYS A 35 -16.25 -3.00 -15.24
N ALA A 36 -15.23 -2.48 -15.90
CA ALA A 36 -13.90 -3.10 -15.92
C ALA A 36 -13.29 -3.12 -14.52
N LEU A 37 -13.30 -2.01 -13.78
CA LEU A 37 -12.82 -1.92 -12.41
C LEU A 37 -13.50 -2.91 -11.49
N ASN A 38 -14.82 -3.08 -11.62
CA ASN A 38 -15.57 -4.05 -10.81
C ASN A 38 -15.12 -5.51 -11.01
N THR A 39 -14.46 -5.82 -12.12
CA THR A 39 -13.93 -7.17 -12.37
C THR A 39 -12.59 -7.44 -11.68
N LEU A 40 -11.90 -6.39 -11.24
CA LEU A 40 -10.57 -6.51 -10.64
C LEU A 40 -10.61 -6.96 -9.17
N VAL A 41 -11.76 -6.86 -8.54
CA VAL A 41 -11.97 -7.17 -7.12
C VAL A 41 -13.17 -8.10 -6.93
N SER A 42 -13.28 -8.70 -5.72
CA SER A 42 -14.43 -9.45 -5.27
C SER A 42 -15.70 -8.59 -5.22
N GLU A 43 -16.86 -9.21 -5.05
CA GLU A 43 -18.16 -8.52 -5.00
C GLU A 43 -18.22 -7.44 -3.91
N ASP A 44 -17.58 -7.71 -2.77
CA ASP A 44 -17.46 -6.76 -1.65
C ASP A 44 -16.33 -5.73 -1.82
N GLY A 45 -15.54 -5.82 -2.90
CA GLY A 45 -14.41 -4.92 -3.19
C GLY A 45 -13.13 -5.19 -2.39
N ASN A 46 -13.09 -6.20 -1.56
CA ASN A 46 -12.05 -6.39 -0.54
C ASN A 46 -10.90 -7.31 -0.95
N GLU A 47 -11.11 -8.19 -1.95
CA GLU A 47 -10.11 -9.13 -2.43
C GLU A 47 -9.76 -8.86 -3.89
N ILE A 48 -8.50 -9.09 -4.27
CA ILE A 48 -8.10 -9.02 -5.68
C ILE A 48 -8.66 -10.25 -6.43
N ALA A 49 -9.46 -10.02 -7.48
CA ALA A 49 -10.07 -11.04 -8.32
C ALA A 49 -9.48 -11.10 -9.74
N ILE A 50 -8.28 -10.57 -9.92
CA ILE A 50 -7.58 -10.53 -11.21
C ILE A 50 -7.10 -11.93 -11.57
N ASP A 51 -7.50 -12.44 -12.75
CA ASP A 51 -7.04 -13.75 -13.25
C ASP A 51 -5.51 -13.77 -13.41
N GLY A 52 -4.88 -14.81 -12.89
CA GLY A 52 -3.42 -14.95 -12.97
C GLY A 52 -2.62 -14.01 -12.08
N TYR A 53 -3.27 -13.20 -11.25
CA TYR A 53 -2.58 -12.38 -10.25
C TYR A 53 -1.85 -13.29 -9.25
N ALA A 54 -0.62 -12.93 -8.90
CA ALA A 54 0.16 -13.71 -7.95
C ALA A 54 -0.55 -13.78 -6.60
N LYS A 55 -0.65 -15.00 -6.06
CA LYS A 55 -1.20 -15.19 -4.71
C LYS A 55 -0.13 -14.87 -3.66
N PRO A 56 -0.50 -14.24 -2.55
CA PRO A 56 0.43 -14.04 -1.44
C PRO A 56 0.89 -15.41 -0.89
N ARG A 57 2.15 -15.49 -0.48
CA ARG A 57 2.59 -16.66 0.27
C ARG A 57 1.86 -16.76 1.61
N PRO A 58 1.67 -17.96 2.15
CA PRO A 58 1.15 -18.10 3.51
C PRO A 58 2.05 -17.41 4.53
N ILE A 59 1.42 -16.80 5.54
CA ILE A 59 2.12 -16.26 6.69
C ILE A 59 2.78 -17.38 7.50
N THR A 60 4.01 -17.21 7.91
CA THR A 60 4.74 -18.20 8.72
C THR A 60 4.24 -18.19 10.18
N ALA A 61 4.52 -19.26 10.93
CA ALA A 61 4.21 -19.32 12.35
C ALA A 61 4.93 -18.23 13.16
N GLU A 62 6.17 -17.89 12.77
CA GLU A 62 6.97 -16.82 13.39
C GLU A 62 6.33 -15.45 13.13
N GLU A 63 5.98 -15.15 11.89
CA GLU A 63 5.29 -13.90 11.51
C GLU A 63 3.95 -13.76 12.23
N LYS A 64 3.16 -14.85 12.30
CA LYS A 64 1.89 -14.85 13.02
C LYS A 64 2.09 -14.57 14.51
N LYS A 65 3.14 -15.15 15.11
CA LYS A 65 3.49 -14.87 16.51
C LYS A 65 3.88 -13.40 16.71
N MET A 66 4.71 -12.81 15.83
CA MET A 66 5.09 -11.40 15.91
C MET A 66 3.85 -10.49 15.86
N ILE A 67 2.91 -10.75 14.94
CA ILE A 67 1.67 -9.96 14.82
C ILE A 67 0.82 -10.08 16.08
N ALA A 68 0.65 -11.30 16.61
CA ALA A 68 -0.12 -11.54 17.84
C ALA A 68 0.50 -10.80 19.04
N ASP A 69 1.82 -10.84 19.22
CA ASP A 69 2.52 -10.14 20.28
C ASP A 69 2.44 -8.62 20.11
N ALA A 70 2.61 -8.10 18.93
CA ALA A 70 2.47 -6.69 18.63
C ALA A 70 1.02 -6.18 18.81
N SER A 71 0.03 -6.98 18.46
CA SER A 71 -1.40 -6.66 18.63
C SER A 71 -1.81 -6.52 20.11
N LYS A 72 -1.09 -7.17 21.04
CA LYS A 72 -1.34 -7.04 22.48
C LYS A 72 -0.85 -5.71 23.06
N VAL A 73 0.21 -5.12 22.49
CA VAL A 73 0.78 -3.86 22.99
C VAL A 73 0.22 -2.63 22.26
N ARG A 74 -0.35 -2.79 21.08
CA ARG A 74 -1.07 -1.72 20.38
C ARG A 74 -2.53 -1.68 20.79
N SER A 75 -3.00 -0.52 21.21
CA SER A 75 -4.42 -0.33 21.54
C SER A 75 -5.27 -0.25 20.27
N GLU A 76 -6.23 -1.18 20.12
CA GLU A 76 -7.23 -1.14 19.04
C GLU A 76 -8.00 0.19 19.03
N ALA A 77 -8.44 0.65 20.22
CA ALA A 77 -9.19 1.91 20.34
C ALA A 77 -8.37 3.11 19.87
N GLN A 78 -7.07 3.14 20.20
CA GLN A 78 -6.18 4.21 19.71
C GLN A 78 -5.97 4.11 18.20
N ALA A 79 -5.80 2.92 17.64
CA ALA A 79 -5.66 2.73 16.20
C ALA A 79 -6.92 3.18 15.44
N LYS A 80 -8.11 2.79 15.90
CA LYS A 80 -9.39 3.26 15.33
C LYS A 80 -9.52 4.78 15.40
N LYS A 81 -9.14 5.38 16.52
CA LYS A 81 -9.16 6.85 16.69
C LYS A 81 -8.19 7.55 15.73
N GLN A 82 -6.95 7.07 15.60
CA GLN A 82 -5.94 7.65 14.71
C GLN A 82 -6.35 7.59 13.25
N LEU A 83 -6.95 6.47 12.83
CA LEU A 83 -7.44 6.28 11.46
C LEU A 83 -8.83 6.87 11.21
N SER A 84 -9.49 7.37 12.26
CA SER A 84 -10.88 7.89 12.20
C SER A 84 -11.87 6.86 11.63
N VAL A 85 -11.70 5.58 12.00
CA VAL A 85 -12.57 4.47 11.59
C VAL A 85 -13.31 3.88 12.78
N GLN A 86 -14.49 3.28 12.52
CA GLN A 86 -15.29 2.61 13.54
C GLN A 86 -15.18 1.08 13.45
N HIS A 87 -15.01 0.56 12.24
CA HIS A 87 -14.98 -0.87 11.94
C HIS A 87 -13.71 -1.23 11.16
N TRP A 88 -13.21 -2.42 11.35
CA TRP A 88 -12.25 -3.04 10.46
C TRP A 88 -12.96 -3.69 9.27
N ILE A 89 -12.25 -3.94 8.20
CA ILE A 89 -12.76 -4.62 7.02
C ILE A 89 -13.45 -5.93 7.40
N GLY A 90 -14.67 -6.16 6.92
CA GLY A 90 -15.45 -7.36 7.21
C GLY A 90 -15.73 -7.61 8.70
N ASP A 91 -15.69 -6.56 9.54
CA ASP A 91 -15.82 -6.64 11.00
C ASP A 91 -14.84 -7.64 11.66
N LEU A 92 -13.66 -7.80 11.09
CA LEU A 92 -12.61 -8.69 11.60
C LEU A 92 -12.18 -8.31 13.02
N PRO A 93 -11.86 -9.28 13.87
CA PRO A 93 -11.16 -9.03 15.13
C PRO A 93 -9.82 -8.30 14.91
N TRP A 94 -9.38 -7.52 15.89
CA TRP A 94 -8.16 -6.71 15.82
C TRP A 94 -6.91 -7.48 15.36
N GLU A 95 -6.67 -8.67 15.92
CA GLU A 95 -5.52 -9.50 15.53
C GLU A 95 -5.64 -9.96 14.07
N GLU A 96 -6.82 -10.36 13.63
CA GLU A 96 -7.06 -10.80 12.25
C GLU A 96 -6.93 -9.63 11.25
N ALA A 97 -7.40 -8.44 11.61
CA ALA A 97 -7.20 -7.24 10.81
C ALA A 97 -5.71 -6.91 10.64
N ASN A 98 -4.90 -7.07 11.70
CA ASN A 98 -3.44 -6.93 11.62
C ASN A 98 -2.79 -8.03 10.77
N VAL A 99 -3.22 -9.28 10.90
CA VAL A 99 -2.75 -10.38 10.04
C VAL A 99 -3.03 -10.04 8.57
N ARG A 100 -4.22 -9.54 8.27
CA ARG A 100 -4.60 -9.14 6.92
C ARG A 100 -3.74 -7.98 6.40
N LEU A 101 -3.53 -6.93 7.21
CA LEU A 101 -2.68 -5.78 6.87
C LEU A 101 -1.26 -6.22 6.48
N GLU A 102 -0.72 -7.20 7.19
CA GLU A 102 0.65 -7.66 7.02
C GLU A 102 0.82 -8.72 5.92
N SER A 103 -0.25 -9.37 5.48
CA SER A 103 -0.15 -10.54 4.59
C SER A 103 -0.91 -10.44 3.28
N GLN A 104 -1.84 -9.48 3.13
CA GLN A 104 -2.67 -9.40 1.93
C GLN A 104 -2.22 -8.27 0.99
N PRO A 105 -2.12 -8.55 -0.32
CA PRO A 105 -1.99 -7.51 -1.32
C PRO A 105 -3.32 -6.75 -1.44
N THR A 106 -3.26 -5.50 -1.91
CA THR A 106 -4.46 -4.68 -2.11
C THR A 106 -4.49 -4.06 -3.51
N ALA A 107 -5.70 -3.83 -4.02
CA ALA A 107 -5.97 -2.99 -5.18
C ALA A 107 -6.87 -1.84 -4.72
N ASN A 108 -6.37 -0.62 -4.77
CA ASN A 108 -7.07 0.56 -4.28
C ASN A 108 -7.31 1.55 -5.43
N ILE A 109 -8.49 2.17 -5.47
CA ILE A 109 -8.79 3.30 -6.35
C ILE A 109 -8.43 4.58 -5.61
N GLU A 110 -7.39 5.27 -6.06
CA GLU A 110 -6.94 6.56 -5.54
C GLU A 110 -7.71 7.74 -6.12
N GLY A 111 -8.18 7.57 -7.37
CA GLY A 111 -8.95 8.58 -8.07
C GLY A 111 -9.74 8.00 -9.23
N LEU A 112 -10.95 8.52 -9.43
CA LEU A 112 -11.81 8.14 -10.53
C LEU A 112 -12.39 9.41 -11.15
N VAL A 113 -12.06 9.69 -12.41
CA VAL A 113 -12.44 10.89 -13.11
C VAL A 113 -13.05 10.56 -14.46
N GLY A 114 -14.22 11.13 -14.73
CA GLY A 114 -14.88 11.03 -16.04
C GLY A 114 -15.96 12.09 -16.17
N GLY A 115 -15.78 13.02 -17.12
CA GLY A 115 -16.69 14.12 -17.33
C GLY A 115 -16.44 15.32 -16.43
N TYR A 116 -17.50 16.00 -16.03
CA TYR A 116 -17.44 17.26 -15.30
C TYR A 116 -17.27 17.02 -13.78
N THR A 117 -16.29 17.68 -13.19
CA THR A 117 -15.96 17.58 -11.74
C THR A 117 -16.05 18.91 -11.01
N GLY A 118 -16.51 19.98 -11.67
CA GLY A 118 -16.70 21.31 -11.06
C GLY A 118 -18.00 21.42 -10.25
N PRO A 119 -18.27 22.59 -9.66
CA PRO A 119 -19.50 22.85 -8.90
C PRO A 119 -20.76 22.70 -9.75
N GLY A 120 -21.84 22.20 -9.18
CA GLY A 120 -23.12 21.99 -9.86
C GLY A 120 -23.10 20.80 -10.83
N GLY A 121 -24.08 20.75 -11.73
CA GLY A 121 -24.23 19.69 -12.72
C GLY A 121 -23.91 20.16 -14.14
N LYS A 122 -23.44 19.24 -15.00
CA LYS A 122 -23.29 19.46 -16.43
C LYS A 122 -23.80 18.23 -17.16
N THR A 123 -24.69 18.45 -18.15
CA THR A 123 -25.32 17.38 -18.94
C THR A 123 -24.37 16.86 -20.01
N VAL A 124 -23.30 16.19 -19.60
CA VAL A 124 -22.24 15.67 -20.46
C VAL A 124 -22.16 14.14 -20.42
N LEU A 125 -21.94 13.53 -21.58
CA LEU A 125 -21.44 12.16 -21.71
C LEU A 125 -19.97 12.27 -22.11
N PRO A 126 -19.05 11.92 -21.20
CA PRO A 126 -17.63 12.11 -21.45
C PRO A 126 -17.09 11.13 -22.49
N HIS A 127 -16.15 11.58 -23.28
CA HIS A 127 -15.44 10.74 -24.26
C HIS A 127 -14.36 9.87 -23.63
N LYS A 128 -13.95 10.18 -22.40
CA LYS A 128 -12.85 9.51 -21.68
C LYS A 128 -13.15 9.45 -20.19
N ALA A 129 -12.71 8.35 -19.56
CA ALA A 129 -12.66 8.21 -18.12
C ALA A 129 -11.34 7.59 -17.69
N VAL A 130 -10.86 7.97 -16.51
CA VAL A 130 -9.55 7.58 -15.97
C VAL A 130 -9.71 7.12 -14.53
N ALA A 131 -9.14 5.98 -14.21
CA ALA A 131 -8.95 5.53 -12.84
C ALA A 131 -7.45 5.51 -12.51
N LYS A 132 -7.10 6.09 -11.36
CA LYS A 132 -5.77 5.94 -10.75
C LYS A 132 -5.87 4.89 -9.69
N MET A 133 -4.97 3.93 -9.71
CA MET A 133 -4.97 2.79 -8.80
C MET A 133 -3.60 2.57 -8.18
N ASP A 134 -3.62 2.18 -6.92
CA ASP A 134 -2.47 1.72 -6.15
C ASP A 134 -2.61 0.22 -5.85
N PHE A 135 -1.54 -0.52 -6.09
CA PHE A 135 -1.46 -1.94 -5.77
C PHE A 135 -0.38 -2.14 -4.71
N ARG A 136 -0.78 -2.54 -3.51
CA ARG A 136 0.18 -2.94 -2.47
C ARG A 136 0.53 -4.40 -2.64
N LEU A 137 1.83 -4.65 -2.70
CA LEU A 137 2.38 -5.99 -2.86
C LEU A 137 2.89 -6.51 -1.52
N VAL A 138 2.89 -7.83 -1.37
CA VAL A 138 3.43 -8.51 -0.20
C VAL A 138 4.67 -9.32 -0.61
N PRO A 139 5.50 -9.81 0.33
CA PRO A 139 6.71 -10.57 0.01
C PRO A 139 6.46 -11.67 -1.02
N ASP A 140 7.46 -11.90 -1.88
CA ASP A 140 7.48 -12.84 -2.99
C ASP A 140 6.59 -12.48 -4.20
N MET A 141 5.94 -11.31 -4.19
CA MET A 141 5.30 -10.73 -5.37
C MET A 141 6.24 -9.80 -6.13
N LYS A 142 5.96 -9.57 -7.40
CA LYS A 142 6.77 -8.69 -8.26
C LYS A 142 5.91 -7.60 -8.89
N ALA A 143 6.41 -6.37 -8.85
CA ALA A 143 5.74 -5.22 -9.48
C ALA A 143 5.60 -5.40 -11.00
N ALA A 144 6.57 -6.06 -11.64
CA ALA A 144 6.55 -6.32 -13.07
C ALA A 144 5.39 -7.22 -13.54
N ASP A 145 4.81 -8.05 -12.66
CA ASP A 145 3.74 -8.98 -13.00
C ASP A 145 2.35 -8.32 -12.97
N VAL A 146 2.20 -7.15 -12.35
CA VAL A 146 0.91 -6.52 -12.10
C VAL A 146 0.23 -6.07 -13.39
N VAL A 147 0.92 -5.29 -14.22
CA VAL A 147 0.36 -4.76 -15.48
C VAL A 147 -0.01 -5.88 -16.45
N PRO A 148 0.86 -6.88 -16.69
CA PRO A 148 0.51 -8.02 -17.55
C PRO A 148 -0.74 -8.77 -17.07
N ALA A 149 -0.87 -9.01 -15.75
CA ALA A 149 -2.03 -9.71 -15.17
C ALA A 149 -3.33 -8.91 -15.39
N ILE A 150 -3.32 -7.59 -15.10
CA ILE A 150 -4.48 -6.72 -15.33
C ILE A 150 -4.86 -6.69 -16.80
N THR A 151 -3.89 -6.50 -17.69
CA THR A 151 -4.13 -6.41 -19.13
C THR A 151 -4.76 -7.69 -19.67
N ALA A 152 -4.20 -8.85 -19.30
CA ALA A 152 -4.74 -10.15 -19.71
C ALA A 152 -6.15 -10.39 -19.15
N HIS A 153 -6.39 -10.05 -17.87
CA HIS A 153 -7.69 -10.16 -17.22
C HIS A 153 -8.76 -9.32 -17.93
N LEU A 154 -8.45 -8.05 -18.20
CA LEU A 154 -9.35 -7.13 -18.88
C LEU A 154 -9.65 -7.58 -20.32
N ALA A 155 -8.63 -8.00 -21.07
CA ALA A 155 -8.80 -8.51 -22.42
C ALA A 155 -9.74 -9.73 -22.48
N LYS A 156 -9.57 -10.67 -21.57
CA LYS A 156 -10.43 -11.88 -21.45
C LYS A 156 -11.90 -11.54 -21.20
N ARG A 157 -12.18 -10.38 -20.57
CA ARG A 157 -13.55 -9.93 -20.22
C ARG A 157 -14.14 -8.90 -21.17
N GLY A 158 -13.49 -8.65 -22.32
CA GLY A 158 -13.99 -7.73 -23.33
C GLY A 158 -13.64 -6.25 -23.03
N PHE A 159 -12.65 -6.00 -22.17
CA PHE A 159 -12.13 -4.68 -21.83
C PHE A 159 -10.69 -4.46 -22.32
N GLY A 160 -10.30 -5.15 -23.40
CA GLY A 160 -8.92 -5.08 -23.92
C GLY A 160 -8.56 -3.76 -24.59
N ASP A 161 -9.53 -2.87 -24.80
CA ASP A 161 -9.35 -1.51 -25.26
C ASP A 161 -8.91 -0.54 -24.16
N ILE A 162 -9.07 -0.90 -22.89
CA ILE A 162 -8.65 -0.07 -21.75
C ILE A 162 -7.13 -0.09 -21.65
N GLU A 163 -6.56 1.11 -21.67
CA GLU A 163 -5.12 1.28 -21.48
C GLU A 163 -4.76 1.09 -20.01
N VAL A 164 -3.68 0.33 -19.75
CA VAL A 164 -3.10 0.13 -18.42
C VAL A 164 -1.70 0.71 -18.43
N ASN A 165 -1.54 1.88 -17.82
CA ASN A 165 -0.29 2.62 -17.80
C ASN A 165 0.39 2.53 -16.44
N MET A 166 1.67 2.09 -16.42
CA MET A 166 2.48 2.07 -15.21
C MET A 166 2.98 3.48 -14.91
N SER A 167 2.68 3.99 -13.71
CA SER A 167 3.18 5.29 -13.23
C SER A 167 4.43 5.18 -12.36
N GLY A 168 4.78 3.96 -11.92
CA GLY A 168 5.91 3.65 -11.08
C GLY A 168 5.62 2.42 -10.22
N GLY A 169 6.64 1.86 -9.58
CA GLY A 169 6.50 0.71 -8.71
C GLY A 169 7.82 0.00 -8.48
N TYR A 170 7.87 -0.77 -7.42
CA TYR A 170 9.02 -1.59 -7.05
C TYR A 170 8.56 -2.80 -6.24
N ASP A 171 9.42 -3.79 -6.16
CA ASP A 171 9.14 -5.02 -5.45
C ASP A 171 9.09 -4.81 -3.93
N PRO A 172 8.29 -5.58 -3.20
CA PRO A 172 8.31 -5.57 -1.75
C PRO A 172 9.67 -6.06 -1.23
N THR A 173 10.01 -5.62 -0.04
CA THR A 173 11.23 -6.02 0.67
C THR A 173 10.88 -6.57 2.04
N GLN A 174 11.63 -7.57 2.48
CA GLN A 174 11.54 -8.13 3.81
C GLN A 174 12.91 -8.65 4.26
N THR A 175 13.28 -8.39 5.51
CA THR A 175 14.49 -8.93 6.14
C THR A 175 14.06 -9.83 7.29
N ALA A 176 14.64 -11.04 7.37
CA ALA A 176 14.35 -11.96 8.48
C ALA A 176 14.75 -11.35 9.83
N ALA A 177 13.95 -11.57 10.87
CA ALA A 177 14.25 -11.11 12.21
C ALA A 177 15.60 -11.66 12.74
N SER A 178 15.99 -12.86 12.28
CA SER A 178 17.28 -13.50 12.64
C SER A 178 18.51 -12.90 11.92
N ALA A 179 18.32 -11.99 10.96
CA ALA A 179 19.45 -11.38 10.25
C ALA A 179 20.37 -10.62 11.25
N PRO A 180 21.71 -10.71 11.09
CA PRO A 180 22.65 -10.04 11.98
C PRO A 180 22.38 -8.54 12.15
N LEU A 181 22.03 -7.87 11.05
CA LEU A 181 21.63 -6.45 11.04
C LEU A 181 20.47 -6.20 12.03
N ILE A 182 19.41 -7.01 11.99
CA ILE A 182 18.23 -6.85 12.84
C ILE A 182 18.56 -7.19 14.28
N GLN A 183 19.39 -8.22 14.52
CA GLN A 183 19.84 -8.57 15.87
C GLN A 183 20.70 -7.47 16.51
N ALA A 184 21.55 -6.80 15.72
CA ALA A 184 22.30 -5.64 16.18
C ALA A 184 21.37 -4.47 16.55
N GLN A 185 20.34 -4.19 15.76
CA GLN A 185 19.32 -3.18 16.08
C GLN A 185 18.61 -3.50 17.40
N ILE A 186 18.14 -4.73 17.57
CA ILE A 186 17.48 -5.19 18.81
C ILE A 186 18.42 -5.03 20.01
N SER A 187 19.69 -5.38 19.85
CA SER A 187 20.72 -5.25 20.92
C SER A 187 20.87 -3.80 21.39
N VAL A 188 20.98 -2.87 20.45
CA VAL A 188 21.10 -1.43 20.77
C VAL A 188 19.84 -0.90 21.45
N LEU A 189 18.65 -1.23 20.93
CA LEU A 189 17.37 -0.82 21.52
C LEU A 189 17.22 -1.31 22.95
N LYS A 190 17.55 -2.58 23.21
CA LYS A 190 17.49 -3.17 24.56
C LYS A 190 18.48 -2.50 25.53
N ARG A 191 19.70 -2.16 25.07
CA ARG A 191 20.65 -1.42 25.91
C ARG A 191 20.14 -0.02 26.26
N ALA A 192 19.40 0.61 25.37
CA ALA A 192 18.74 1.88 25.62
C ALA A 192 17.47 1.77 26.50
N GLY A 193 17.14 0.58 27.02
CA GLY A 193 15.96 0.34 27.84
C GLY A 193 14.65 0.25 27.05
N VAL A 194 14.73 0.08 25.74
CA VAL A 194 13.58 -0.10 24.86
C VAL A 194 13.38 -1.59 24.58
N ASP A 195 12.20 -2.10 24.84
CA ASP A 195 11.80 -3.44 24.40
C ASP A 195 11.10 -3.33 23.04
N PRO A 196 11.79 -3.70 21.94
CA PRO A 196 11.26 -3.48 20.61
C PRO A 196 10.10 -4.42 20.29
N VAL A 197 9.03 -3.86 19.76
CA VAL A 197 7.91 -4.62 19.20
C VAL A 197 8.24 -5.00 17.77
N MET A 198 8.29 -6.29 17.49
CA MET A 198 8.63 -6.81 16.18
C MET A 198 7.39 -6.95 15.30
N TRP A 199 7.48 -6.43 14.09
CA TRP A 199 6.53 -6.66 13.02
C TRP A 199 7.20 -7.40 11.87
N PRO A 200 6.52 -8.34 11.19
CA PRO A 200 7.14 -9.07 10.09
C PRO A 200 7.43 -8.17 8.89
N ARG A 201 6.64 -7.10 8.71
CA ARG A 201 6.82 -6.05 7.69
C ARG A 201 5.97 -4.83 8.03
N SER A 202 6.16 -3.73 7.30
CA SER A 202 5.28 -2.56 7.31
C SER A 202 4.47 -2.51 6.02
N ALA A 203 3.20 -2.13 6.11
CA ALA A 203 2.35 -1.91 4.93
C ALA A 203 2.71 -0.64 4.14
N GLY A 204 3.54 0.24 4.71
CA GLY A 204 4.04 1.44 4.04
C GLY A 204 5.08 1.14 2.97
N SER A 205 5.23 2.03 2.01
CA SER A 205 6.24 1.94 0.96
C SER A 205 7.60 2.45 1.43
N TYR A 206 8.63 1.69 1.09
CA TYR A 206 10.02 2.03 1.36
C TYR A 206 10.91 1.46 0.25
N PRO A 207 11.85 2.23 -0.32
CA PRO A 207 12.69 1.77 -1.43
C PRO A 207 13.78 0.78 -1.01
N GLY A 208 13.53 -0.05 0.01
CA GLY A 208 14.46 -1.06 0.53
C GLY A 208 14.85 -2.11 -0.50
N PHE A 209 14.06 -2.29 -1.56
CA PHE A 209 14.41 -3.19 -2.67
C PHE A 209 15.76 -2.84 -3.32
N VAL A 210 16.20 -1.59 -3.24
CA VAL A 210 17.53 -1.15 -3.73
C VAL A 210 18.65 -1.92 -3.03
N PHE A 211 18.46 -2.26 -1.76
CA PHE A 211 19.42 -3.04 -0.98
C PHE A 211 19.14 -4.54 -1.03
N THR A 212 17.86 -4.93 -0.91
CA THR A 212 17.48 -6.34 -0.78
C THR A 212 17.32 -7.07 -2.11
N GLY A 213 17.14 -6.32 -3.21
CA GLY A 213 17.03 -6.84 -4.57
C GLY A 213 18.38 -7.11 -5.22
N GLU A 214 18.32 -7.61 -6.46
CA GLU A 214 19.49 -7.77 -7.31
C GLU A 214 20.14 -6.39 -7.63
N PRO A 215 21.46 -6.29 -7.73
CA PRO A 215 22.44 -7.36 -7.52
C PRO A 215 22.91 -7.48 -6.06
N LEU A 216 22.50 -6.60 -5.15
CA LEU A 216 23.10 -6.46 -3.83
C LEU A 216 22.69 -7.57 -2.86
N LYS A 217 21.42 -7.94 -2.81
CA LYS A 217 20.84 -8.96 -1.89
C LYS A 217 21.26 -8.78 -0.43
N LEU A 218 21.32 -7.53 0.04
CA LEU A 218 21.71 -7.18 1.40
C LEU A 218 20.50 -7.21 2.33
N ALA A 219 20.73 -7.46 3.61
CA ALA A 219 19.75 -7.19 4.64
C ALA A 219 19.50 -5.68 4.76
N SER A 220 18.24 -5.28 4.96
CA SER A 220 17.85 -3.89 5.16
C SER A 220 16.81 -3.78 6.25
N GLY A 221 16.84 -2.71 7.04
CA GLY A 221 15.88 -2.47 8.12
C GLY A 221 15.93 -1.03 8.57
N HIS A 222 14.80 -0.52 9.04
CA HIS A 222 14.70 0.79 9.67
C HIS A 222 15.32 0.73 11.06
N PHE A 223 15.98 1.82 11.47
CA PHE A 223 16.56 1.94 12.80
C PHE A 223 16.52 3.38 13.29
N GLY A 224 16.52 3.57 14.59
CA GLY A 224 16.65 4.85 15.28
C GLY A 224 15.82 4.89 16.55
N LEU A 225 16.26 5.67 17.54
CA LEU A 225 15.57 5.93 18.81
C LEU A 225 14.86 7.31 18.81
N GLY A 226 14.85 8.01 17.68
CA GLY A 226 14.10 9.24 17.53
C GLY A 226 12.59 9.06 17.67
N HIS A 227 11.89 10.15 17.99
CA HIS A 227 10.44 10.16 18.12
C HIS A 227 9.84 11.28 17.27
N GLY A 228 8.78 10.94 16.55
CA GLY A 228 8.00 11.86 15.75
C GLY A 228 6.66 11.23 15.36
N SER A 229 5.78 12.01 14.76
CA SER A 229 4.47 11.55 14.29
C SER A 229 3.92 12.49 13.22
N GLY A 230 2.82 12.07 12.59
CA GLY A 230 2.09 12.88 11.62
C GLY A 230 2.73 12.90 10.24
N ALA A 231 3.49 11.86 9.84
CA ALA A 231 4.12 11.78 8.52
C ALA A 231 3.14 12.13 7.40
N HIS A 232 3.55 13.06 6.52
CA HIS A 232 2.78 13.62 5.41
C HIS A 232 1.56 14.49 5.82
N ALA A 233 1.38 14.76 7.13
CA ALA A 233 0.35 15.67 7.61
C ALA A 233 0.91 17.08 7.82
N PRO A 234 0.07 18.15 7.79
CA PRO A 234 0.54 19.52 8.01
C PRO A 234 1.15 19.77 9.38
N ASP A 235 0.85 18.93 10.36
CA ASP A 235 1.31 18.95 11.74
C ASP A 235 2.36 17.88 12.05
N GLU A 236 3.05 17.36 11.03
CA GLU A 236 4.18 16.45 11.21
C GLU A 236 5.25 17.05 12.10
N TYR A 237 5.74 16.28 13.06
CA TYR A 237 6.76 16.74 13.99
C TYR A 237 7.83 15.68 14.27
N TYR A 238 9.00 16.17 14.68
CA TYR A 238 10.10 15.40 15.23
C TYR A 238 10.54 16.03 16.57
N VAL A 239 10.83 15.19 17.57
CA VAL A 239 11.24 15.65 18.90
C VAL A 239 12.73 15.98 18.90
N ILE A 240 13.07 17.25 19.06
CA ILE A 240 14.47 17.72 19.19
C ILE A 240 14.96 17.50 20.62
N GLU A 241 14.18 18.00 21.60
CA GLU A 241 14.46 17.84 23.03
C GLU A 241 13.21 17.29 23.72
N SER A 242 13.39 16.40 24.71
CA SER A 242 12.29 15.80 25.45
C SER A 242 12.49 15.93 26.94
N THR A 243 11.43 16.33 27.64
CA THR A 243 11.35 16.26 29.09
C THR A 243 10.90 14.89 29.60
N ASN A 244 10.44 14.02 28.71
CA ASN A 244 10.07 12.65 29.04
C ASN A 244 11.30 11.73 28.88
N PRO A 245 11.80 11.11 29.95
CA PRO A 245 13.00 10.26 29.90
C PRO A 245 12.83 8.99 29.02
N LYS A 246 11.60 8.64 28.64
CA LYS A 246 11.31 7.51 27.75
C LYS A 246 11.34 7.88 26.27
N ILE A 247 11.48 9.17 25.95
CA ILE A 247 11.50 9.68 24.57
C ILE A 247 12.88 10.25 24.31
N GLN A 248 13.58 9.70 23.33
CA GLN A 248 14.86 10.22 22.88
C GLN A 248 14.64 11.42 21.96
N GLY A 249 15.37 12.50 22.24
CA GLY A 249 15.44 13.64 21.31
C GLY A 249 16.44 13.40 20.19
N TYR A 250 16.80 14.47 19.49
CA TYR A 250 17.70 14.41 18.33
C TYR A 250 19.07 13.81 18.66
N ASP A 251 19.69 14.25 19.75
CA ASP A 251 21.01 13.77 20.16
C ASP A 251 20.99 12.26 20.50
N GLY A 252 19.95 11.82 21.18
CA GLY A 252 19.76 10.39 21.48
C GLY A 252 19.55 9.55 20.21
N ALA A 253 18.85 10.10 19.24
CA ALA A 253 18.70 9.45 17.94
C ALA A 253 20.05 9.32 17.22
N VAL A 254 20.86 10.39 17.17
CA VAL A 254 22.20 10.37 16.56
C VAL A 254 23.10 9.35 17.26
N MET A 255 23.14 9.38 18.60
CA MET A 255 23.95 8.42 19.39
C MET A 255 23.53 6.98 19.18
N SER A 256 22.25 6.72 18.95
CA SER A 256 21.79 5.37 18.65
C SER A 256 22.40 4.79 17.38
N PHE A 257 22.62 5.62 16.35
CA PHE A 257 23.31 5.20 15.13
C PHE A 257 24.81 4.94 15.38
N VAL A 258 25.46 5.73 16.21
CA VAL A 258 26.86 5.50 16.59
C VAL A 258 26.98 4.13 17.30
N GLU A 259 26.14 3.86 18.30
CA GLU A 259 26.12 2.57 19.00
C GLU A 259 25.81 1.41 18.06
N TYR A 260 24.91 1.61 17.10
CA TYR A 260 24.56 0.59 16.10
C TYR A 260 25.75 0.24 15.19
N LEU A 261 26.52 1.25 14.72
CA LEU A 261 27.73 1.00 13.93
C LEU A 261 28.76 0.21 14.72
N TYR A 262 28.97 0.54 16.01
CA TYR A 262 29.85 -0.25 16.90
C TYR A 262 29.34 -1.68 17.12
N GLU A 263 28.02 -1.89 17.20
CA GLU A 263 27.44 -3.23 17.35
C GLU A 263 27.65 -4.09 16.11
N LEU A 264 27.51 -3.50 14.92
CA LEU A 264 27.75 -4.18 13.65
C LEU A 264 29.23 -4.55 13.42
N GLY A 265 30.17 -3.87 14.10
CA GLY A 265 31.62 -4.13 14.01
C GLY A 265 32.13 -5.25 14.91
N LYS A 266 31.25 -5.84 15.74
CA LYS A 266 31.58 -6.97 16.61
C LYS A 266 31.48 -8.31 15.86
#